data_45bf78c883f53b5f53f62d796dab6daf
#
_entry.id   45bf78c883f53b5f53f62d796dab6daf
#
_cell.length_a   1.000
_cell.length_b   1.000
_cell.length_c   1.000
_cell.angle_alpha   90.00
_cell.angle_beta   90.00
_cell.angle_gamma   90.00
#
_symmetry.space_group_name_H-M   'P 1'
#
loop_
_entity.id
_entity.type
_entity.pdbx_description
1 polymer ?
#
loop_
_entity_poly.entity_id
_entity_poly.type
_entity_poly.pdbx_seq_one_letter_code
_entity_poly.pdbx_strand_id
1 'polypeptide(L)'
;MKKQNLLEIQKDLILRYHIIIEEHSTCRMRMHAHIDERKVCKWKPKNSMRCTFDLFHEVGHIETTKQSMRRAGQEYYATCWAIDRCKEYQLAIPEGVLHIYQRYILYEIAKGKRGGGTGYSEMNIYKYAGIDKSIKQFIKEIEPKWAVCINEWI
;
A
#
# COMPACT_ATOMS: atom_id res chain seq x y z
N MET A 1 -29.41 -3.76 5.94
CA MET A 1 -28.30 -2.96 5.36
C MET A 1 -28.21 -3.25 3.88
N LYS A 2 -28.28 -2.23 3.02
CA LYS A 2 -27.98 -2.42 1.58
C LYS A 2 -26.52 -2.83 1.44
N LYS A 3 -26.26 -3.95 0.77
CA LYS A 3 -24.91 -4.39 0.42
C LYS A 3 -24.28 -3.30 -0.45
N GLN A 4 -23.25 -2.62 0.05
CA GLN A 4 -22.58 -1.57 -0.71
C GLN A 4 -22.03 -2.16 -2.00
N ASN A 5 -22.30 -1.49 -3.11
CA ASN A 5 -21.78 -1.93 -4.41
C ASN A 5 -20.33 -1.42 -4.57
N LEU A 6 -19.38 -2.27 -4.29
CA LEU A 6 -17.95 -1.92 -4.35
C LEU A 6 -17.51 -1.48 -5.74
N LEU A 7 -18.16 -1.96 -6.81
CA LEU A 7 -17.86 -1.51 -8.17
C LEU A 7 -18.25 -0.05 -8.41
N GLU A 8 -19.36 0.40 -7.82
CA GLU A 8 -19.76 1.81 -7.89
C GLU A 8 -18.80 2.70 -7.11
N ILE A 9 -18.36 2.26 -5.95
CA ILE A 9 -17.34 2.97 -5.14
C ILE A 9 -16.03 3.08 -5.90
N GLN A 10 -15.58 2.01 -6.56
CA GLN A 10 -14.38 2.02 -7.39
C GLN A 10 -14.50 3.03 -8.54
N LYS A 11 -15.64 3.06 -9.22
CA LYS A 11 -15.91 4.03 -10.29
C LYS A 11 -15.93 5.47 -9.78
N ASP A 12 -16.59 5.72 -8.66
CA ASP A 12 -16.65 7.05 -8.04
C ASP A 12 -15.26 7.56 -7.69
N LEU A 13 -14.42 6.72 -7.09
CA LEU A 13 -13.05 7.07 -6.76
C LEU A 13 -12.23 7.41 -8.02
N ILE A 14 -12.32 6.60 -9.06
CA ILE A 14 -11.61 6.82 -10.33
C ILE A 14 -11.99 8.18 -10.94
N LEU A 15 -13.27 8.47 -10.98
CA LEU A 15 -13.78 9.75 -11.52
C LEU A 15 -13.37 10.93 -10.64
N ARG A 16 -13.55 10.82 -9.33
CA ARG A 16 -13.28 11.87 -8.36
C ARG A 16 -11.81 12.32 -8.35
N TYR A 17 -10.89 11.36 -8.51
CA TYR A 17 -9.46 11.63 -8.50
C TYR A 17 -8.83 11.69 -9.89
N HIS A 18 -9.63 11.65 -10.94
CA HIS A 18 -9.18 11.70 -12.35
C HIS A 18 -8.10 10.64 -12.65
N ILE A 19 -8.37 9.40 -12.26
CA ILE A 19 -7.44 8.29 -12.42
C ILE A 19 -7.62 7.62 -13.79
N ILE A 20 -6.51 7.35 -14.46
CA ILE A 20 -6.48 6.56 -15.68
C ILE A 20 -6.19 5.10 -15.30
N ILE A 21 -7.02 4.18 -15.74
CA ILE A 21 -6.82 2.75 -15.54
C ILE A 21 -6.21 2.13 -16.80
N GLU A 22 -5.04 1.51 -16.66
CA GLU A 22 -4.38 0.75 -17.71
C GLU A 22 -4.35 -0.74 -17.33
N GLU A 23 -5.42 -1.44 -17.70
CA GLU A 23 -5.63 -2.84 -17.30
C GLU A 23 -4.56 -3.78 -17.91
N HIS A 24 -4.18 -3.53 -19.17
CA HIS A 24 -3.26 -4.36 -19.96
C HIS A 24 -1.91 -3.66 -20.20
N SER A 25 -1.16 -3.41 -19.14
CA SER A 25 0.18 -2.87 -19.26
C SER A 25 1.19 -3.95 -19.69
N THR A 26 2.08 -3.61 -20.62
CA THR A 26 3.22 -4.47 -21.02
C THR A 26 4.38 -4.44 -20.02
N CYS A 27 4.33 -3.56 -19.03
CA CYS A 27 5.33 -3.46 -18.00
C CYS A 27 5.45 -4.79 -17.21
N ARG A 28 6.67 -5.20 -16.85
CA ARG A 28 6.93 -6.41 -16.06
C ARG A 28 6.53 -6.27 -14.59
N MET A 29 6.34 -5.05 -14.11
CA MET A 29 5.87 -4.80 -12.75
C MET A 29 4.46 -5.34 -12.54
N ARG A 30 4.14 -5.64 -11.28
CA ARG A 30 2.76 -5.93 -10.83
C ARG A 30 1.92 -4.65 -10.88
N MET A 31 0.73 -4.70 -10.31
CA MET A 31 -0.09 -3.51 -10.13
C MET A 31 0.74 -2.38 -9.50
N HIS A 32 0.72 -1.21 -10.08
CA HIS A 32 1.49 -0.05 -9.65
C HIS A 32 0.87 1.25 -10.14
N ALA A 33 1.24 2.35 -9.49
CA ALA A 33 0.83 3.68 -9.87
C ALA A 33 1.95 4.43 -10.63
N HIS A 34 1.57 5.14 -11.68
CA HIS A 34 2.37 6.20 -12.31
C HIS A 34 1.87 7.54 -11.82
N ILE A 35 2.65 8.18 -10.95
CA ILE A 35 2.23 9.38 -10.21
C ILE A 35 1.97 10.55 -11.16
N ASP A 36 2.92 10.86 -12.04
CA ASP A 36 2.83 12.01 -12.94
C ASP A 36 1.71 11.87 -13.98
N GLU A 37 1.44 10.65 -14.43
CA GLU A 37 0.38 10.34 -15.38
C GLU A 37 -0.98 10.10 -14.72
N ARG A 38 -1.05 10.09 -13.40
CA ARG A 38 -2.24 9.73 -12.61
C ARG A 38 -2.85 8.40 -13.06
N LYS A 39 -2.00 7.40 -13.28
CA LYS A 39 -2.37 6.13 -13.87
C LYS A 39 -2.17 4.99 -12.89
N VAL A 40 -3.13 4.07 -12.83
CA VAL A 40 -3.00 2.79 -12.15
C VAL A 40 -2.94 1.67 -13.19
N CYS A 41 -1.85 0.92 -13.17
CA CYS A 41 -1.56 -0.13 -14.12
C CYS A 41 -1.85 -1.52 -13.56
N LYS A 42 -2.32 -2.42 -14.41
CA LYS A 42 -2.60 -3.83 -14.09
C LYS A 42 -3.63 -4.04 -12.97
N TRP A 43 -4.49 -3.08 -12.77
CA TRP A 43 -5.64 -3.21 -11.90
C TRP A 43 -6.90 -3.43 -12.74
N LYS A 44 -7.78 -4.29 -12.27
CA LYS A 44 -9.05 -4.63 -12.91
C LYS A 44 -10.18 -4.57 -11.90
N PRO A 45 -11.32 -3.94 -12.24
CA PRO A 45 -12.46 -3.88 -11.35
C PRO A 45 -12.95 -5.26 -10.90
N LYS A 46 -13.16 -5.42 -9.61
CA LYS A 46 -13.71 -6.64 -9.03
C LYS A 46 -14.51 -6.30 -7.78
N ASN A 47 -15.66 -6.92 -7.62
CA ASN A 47 -16.54 -6.71 -6.46
C ASN A 47 -16.00 -7.41 -5.20
N SER A 48 -14.84 -6.92 -4.71
CA SER A 48 -14.22 -7.43 -3.49
C SER A 48 -13.51 -6.30 -2.73
N MET A 49 -13.48 -6.39 -1.40
CA MET A 49 -12.78 -5.42 -0.55
C MET A 49 -11.29 -5.38 -0.83
N ARG A 50 -10.66 -6.51 -1.11
CA ARG A 50 -9.24 -6.55 -1.47
C ARG A 50 -8.96 -5.71 -2.71
N CYS A 51 -9.71 -5.93 -3.78
CA CYS A 51 -9.54 -5.18 -5.02
C CYS A 51 -9.83 -3.69 -4.84
N THR A 52 -10.84 -3.34 -4.04
CA THR A 52 -11.16 -1.94 -3.71
C THR A 52 -10.03 -1.28 -2.92
N PHE A 53 -9.49 -1.97 -1.92
CA PHE A 53 -8.39 -1.45 -1.13
C PHE A 53 -7.09 -1.32 -1.96
N ASP A 54 -6.82 -2.28 -2.84
CA ASP A 54 -5.69 -2.23 -3.77
C ASP A 54 -5.77 -0.97 -4.66
N LEU A 55 -6.93 -0.67 -5.22
CA LEU A 55 -7.15 0.58 -5.97
C LEU A 55 -6.90 1.82 -5.10
N PHE A 56 -7.48 1.85 -3.90
CA PHE A 56 -7.33 2.98 -2.99
C PHE A 56 -5.86 3.21 -2.62
N HIS A 57 -5.11 2.14 -2.40
CA HIS A 57 -3.69 2.22 -2.09
C HIS A 57 -2.88 2.77 -3.27
N GLU A 58 -3.11 2.31 -4.48
CA GLU A 58 -2.41 2.84 -5.67
C GLU A 58 -2.76 4.32 -5.93
N VAL A 59 -4.02 4.71 -5.77
CA VAL A 59 -4.40 6.12 -5.82
C VAL A 59 -3.76 6.90 -4.66
N GLY A 60 -3.63 6.30 -3.50
CA GLY A 60 -2.90 6.85 -2.37
C GLY A 60 -1.45 7.22 -2.72
N HIS A 61 -0.75 6.39 -3.48
CA HIS A 61 0.58 6.73 -4.01
C HIS A 61 0.55 7.98 -4.88
N ILE A 62 -0.45 8.13 -5.75
CA ILE A 62 -0.62 9.30 -6.61
C ILE A 62 -0.85 10.57 -5.79
N GLU A 63 -1.68 10.48 -4.76
CA GLU A 63 -2.09 11.63 -3.95
C GLU A 63 -1.06 12.04 -2.88
N THR A 64 -0.24 11.12 -2.39
CA THR A 64 0.61 11.38 -1.22
C THR A 64 2.11 11.32 -1.48
N THR A 65 2.57 10.67 -2.55
CA THR A 65 4.02 10.52 -2.80
C THR A 65 4.66 11.83 -3.22
N LYS A 66 5.77 12.18 -2.53
CA LYS A 66 6.64 13.31 -2.86
C LYS A 66 8.00 12.78 -3.28
N GLN A 67 8.73 13.50 -4.13
CA GLN A 67 10.03 13.10 -4.70
C GLN A 67 11.08 12.69 -3.65
N SER A 68 11.09 13.34 -2.49
CA SER A 68 12.05 13.08 -1.41
C SER A 68 11.67 11.91 -0.49
N MET A 69 10.49 11.30 -0.69
CA MET A 69 10.02 10.23 0.20
C MET A 69 10.74 8.91 -0.06
N ARG A 70 11.16 8.26 1.01
CA ARG A 70 11.64 6.87 0.97
C ARG A 70 10.51 5.90 0.71
N ARG A 71 10.83 4.75 0.15
CA ARG A 71 9.83 3.74 -0.24
C ARG A 71 8.88 3.34 0.89
N ALA A 72 9.40 3.05 2.08
CA ALA A 72 8.54 2.71 3.21
C ALA A 72 7.59 3.85 3.62
N GLY A 73 8.04 5.10 3.53
CA GLY A 73 7.18 6.28 3.73
C GLY A 73 6.08 6.36 2.68
N GLN A 74 6.42 6.13 1.41
CA GLN A 74 5.44 6.10 0.32
C GLN A 74 4.36 5.04 0.57
N GLU A 75 4.75 3.82 0.94
CA GLU A 75 3.83 2.73 1.26
C GLU A 75 2.95 3.05 2.49
N TYR A 76 3.55 3.64 3.52
CA TYR A 76 2.83 4.04 4.72
C TYR A 76 1.75 5.09 4.40
N TYR A 77 2.11 6.17 3.74
CA TYR A 77 1.16 7.26 3.45
C TYR A 77 0.08 6.83 2.46
N ALA A 78 0.43 6.04 1.45
CA ALA A 78 -0.55 5.47 0.54
C ALA A 78 -1.56 4.57 1.27
N THR A 79 -1.09 3.76 2.22
CA THR A 79 -1.95 2.91 3.03
C THR A 79 -2.84 3.72 3.97
N CYS A 80 -2.29 4.75 4.65
CA CYS A 80 -3.10 5.65 5.49
C CYS A 80 -4.19 6.35 4.67
N TRP A 81 -3.86 6.81 3.49
CA TRP A 81 -4.82 7.43 2.58
C TRP A 81 -5.93 6.45 2.19
N ALA A 82 -5.60 5.21 1.87
CA ALA A 82 -6.57 4.16 1.56
C ALA A 82 -7.50 3.87 2.73
N ILE A 83 -6.97 3.82 3.95
CA ILE A 83 -7.77 3.64 5.17
C ILE A 83 -8.75 4.79 5.36
N ASP A 84 -8.31 6.03 5.16
CA ASP A 84 -9.16 7.21 5.29
C ASP A 84 -10.28 7.22 4.24
N ARG A 85 -10.00 6.79 3.01
CA ARG A 85 -11.05 6.61 1.98
C ARG A 85 -12.02 5.51 2.35
N CYS A 86 -11.56 4.38 2.90
CA CYS A 86 -12.46 3.35 3.40
C CYS A 86 -13.39 3.88 4.48
N LYS A 87 -12.89 4.69 5.41
CA LYS A 87 -13.73 5.35 6.44
C LYS A 87 -14.76 6.29 5.81
N GLU A 88 -14.36 7.09 4.84
CA GLU A 88 -15.26 8.01 4.12
C GLU A 88 -16.40 7.27 3.42
N TYR A 89 -16.10 6.15 2.76
CA TYR A 89 -17.11 5.31 2.11
C TYR A 89 -17.79 4.32 3.08
N GLN A 90 -17.51 4.41 4.38
CA GLN A 90 -18.04 3.52 5.43
C GLN A 90 -17.78 2.03 5.15
N LEU A 91 -16.62 1.72 4.60
CA LEU A 91 -16.19 0.38 4.29
C LEU A 91 -15.41 -0.24 5.45
N ALA A 92 -15.83 -1.43 5.90
CA ALA A 92 -15.04 -2.23 6.83
C ALA A 92 -13.87 -2.89 6.09
N ILE A 93 -12.65 -2.67 6.58
CA ILE A 93 -11.44 -3.27 6.00
C ILE A 93 -11.20 -4.62 6.67
N PRO A 94 -11.18 -5.74 5.92
CA PRO A 94 -10.83 -7.04 6.49
C PRO A 94 -9.42 -7.02 7.09
N GLU A 95 -9.24 -7.63 8.25
CA GLU A 95 -7.95 -7.70 8.94
C GLU A 95 -6.84 -8.27 8.05
N GLY A 96 -7.14 -9.31 7.28
CA GLY A 96 -6.19 -9.91 6.35
C GLY A 96 -5.71 -8.97 5.25
N VAL A 97 -6.53 -8.01 4.81
CA VAL A 97 -6.15 -6.98 3.84
C VAL A 97 -5.16 -6.01 4.48
N LEU A 98 -5.46 -5.47 5.67
CA LEU A 98 -4.54 -4.59 6.39
C LEU A 98 -3.20 -5.28 6.68
N HIS A 99 -3.24 -6.54 7.09
CA HIS A 99 -2.05 -7.32 7.42
C HIS A 99 -1.06 -7.42 6.24
N ILE A 100 -1.56 -7.59 5.03
CA ILE A 100 -0.73 -7.62 3.83
C ILE A 100 0.04 -6.30 3.66
N TYR A 101 -0.63 -5.16 3.78
CA TYR A 101 0.00 -3.85 3.63
C TYR A 101 0.97 -3.51 4.77
N GLN A 102 0.65 -3.91 6.00
CA GLN A 102 1.57 -3.81 7.13
C GLN A 102 2.86 -4.59 6.87
N ARG A 103 2.75 -5.84 6.39
CA ARG A 103 3.92 -6.67 6.03
C ARG A 103 4.74 -6.03 4.91
N TYR A 104 4.10 -5.40 3.94
CA TYR A 104 4.80 -4.71 2.87
C TYR A 104 5.59 -3.50 3.36
N ILE A 105 5.02 -2.70 4.26
CA ILE A 105 5.74 -1.60 4.92
C ILE A 105 6.94 -2.12 5.69
N LEU A 106 6.78 -3.22 6.44
CA LEU A 106 7.87 -3.90 7.14
C LEU A 106 9.00 -4.32 6.22
N TYR A 107 8.64 -4.92 5.10
CA TYR A 107 9.59 -5.32 4.06
C TYR A 107 10.42 -4.14 3.55
N GLU A 108 9.79 -3.03 3.21
CA GLU A 108 10.48 -1.84 2.71
C GLU A 108 11.37 -1.17 3.78
N ILE A 109 10.95 -1.19 5.05
CA ILE A 109 11.78 -0.73 6.17
C ILE A 109 13.05 -1.57 6.28
N ALA A 110 12.92 -2.88 6.30
CA ALA A 110 14.07 -3.80 6.41
C ALA A 110 15.02 -3.66 5.21
N LYS A 111 14.50 -3.58 4.00
CA LYS A 111 15.27 -3.35 2.77
C LYS A 111 16.06 -2.03 2.82
N GLY A 112 15.45 -0.95 3.28
CA GLY A 112 16.11 0.34 3.44
C GLY A 112 17.27 0.29 4.44
N LYS A 113 17.15 -0.47 5.51
CA LYS A 113 18.22 -0.66 6.53
C LYS A 113 19.39 -1.46 5.98
N ARG A 114 19.16 -2.52 5.21
CA ARG A 114 20.22 -3.31 4.57
C ARG A 114 21.02 -2.50 3.57
N GLY A 115 20.40 -1.55 2.87
CA GLY A 115 21.05 -0.64 1.93
C GLY A 115 21.83 0.52 2.58
N GLY A 116 22.05 0.50 3.90
CA GLY A 116 22.77 1.57 4.61
C GLY A 116 21.96 2.85 4.77
N GLY A 117 20.65 2.80 4.52
CA GLY A 117 19.74 3.92 4.70
C GLY A 117 19.68 4.36 6.18
N THR A 118 19.85 5.64 6.44
CA THR A 118 19.59 6.23 7.75
C THR A 118 18.14 6.01 8.13
N GLY A 119 17.89 5.47 9.31
CA GLY A 119 16.61 4.94 9.72
C GLY A 119 15.41 5.84 9.46
N TYR A 120 14.28 5.20 9.28
CA TYR A 120 13.00 5.86 9.39
C TYR A 120 12.83 6.30 10.84
N SER A 121 13.00 7.59 11.09
CA SER A 121 12.84 8.17 12.43
C SER A 121 11.37 8.39 12.81
N GLU A 122 10.45 8.11 11.90
CA GLU A 122 9.03 8.29 12.13
C GLU A 122 8.45 7.11 12.91
N MET A 123 8.36 7.24 14.23
CA MET A 123 7.77 6.25 15.15
C MET A 123 6.42 5.69 14.67
N ASN A 124 5.63 6.51 13.97
CA ASN A 124 4.31 6.12 13.48
C ASN A 124 4.36 5.03 12.39
N ILE A 125 5.38 5.02 11.55
CA ILE A 125 5.56 3.98 10.51
C ILE A 125 5.77 2.63 11.18
N TYR A 126 6.61 2.57 12.19
CA TYR A 126 6.89 1.34 12.92
C TYR A 126 5.67 0.84 13.69
N LYS A 127 4.97 1.74 14.37
CA LYS A 127 3.73 1.40 15.08
C LYS A 127 2.67 0.86 14.13
N TYR A 128 2.50 1.50 12.98
CA TYR A 128 1.54 1.05 11.97
C TYR A 128 1.90 -0.32 11.38
N ALA A 129 3.19 -0.58 11.20
CA ALA A 129 3.69 -1.88 10.77
C ALA A 129 3.60 -2.97 11.85
N GLY A 130 3.06 -2.66 13.03
CA GLY A 130 2.96 -3.60 14.14
C GLY A 130 4.27 -3.83 14.89
N ILE A 131 5.21 -2.87 14.80
CA ILE A 131 6.52 -2.98 15.45
C ILE A 131 6.54 -2.09 16.68
N ASP A 132 6.47 -2.69 17.84
CA ASP A 132 6.68 -2.03 19.14
C ASP A 132 8.02 -2.43 19.75
N LYS A 133 9.08 -2.35 18.94
CA LYS A 133 10.43 -2.77 19.33
C LYS A 133 11.49 -1.81 18.80
N SER A 134 12.69 -1.84 19.39
CA SER A 134 13.81 -1.13 18.83
C SER A 134 14.12 -1.65 17.41
N ILE A 135 14.50 -0.76 16.52
CA ILE A 135 14.81 -1.10 15.12
C ILE A 135 15.86 -2.21 15.01
N LYS A 136 16.89 -2.18 15.87
CA LYS A 136 17.94 -3.21 15.88
C LYS A 136 17.40 -4.60 16.22
N GLN A 137 16.50 -4.69 17.21
CA GLN A 137 15.88 -5.94 17.59
C GLN A 137 14.94 -6.46 16.52
N PHE A 138 14.19 -5.56 15.91
CA PHE A 138 13.29 -5.86 14.81
C PHE A 138 14.03 -6.41 13.58
N ILE A 139 15.15 -5.78 13.17
CA ILE A 139 15.96 -6.25 12.04
C ILE A 139 16.50 -7.66 12.29
N LYS A 140 16.98 -7.94 13.51
CA LYS A 140 17.46 -9.28 13.87
C LYS A 140 16.37 -10.36 13.79
N GLU A 141 15.13 -10.01 14.11
CA GLU A 141 13.99 -10.94 14.04
C GLU A 141 13.48 -11.14 12.61
N ILE A 142 13.57 -10.13 11.76
CA ILE A 142 13.10 -10.17 10.37
C ILE A 142 14.12 -10.79 9.43
N GLU A 143 15.42 -10.63 9.64
CA GLU A 143 16.44 -11.14 8.71
C GLU A 143 16.25 -12.62 8.33
N PRO A 144 15.94 -13.54 9.26
CA PRO A 144 15.65 -14.93 8.90
C PRO A 144 14.36 -15.12 8.11
N LYS A 145 13.38 -14.23 8.30
CA LYS A 145 12.06 -14.27 7.64
C LYS A 145 12.00 -13.51 6.32
N TRP A 146 13.06 -12.79 6.00
CA TRP A 146 13.16 -11.94 4.83
C TRP A 146 12.95 -12.70 3.51
N ALA A 147 13.61 -13.83 3.36
CA ALA A 147 13.46 -14.67 2.18
C ALA A 147 12.03 -15.21 2.02
N VAL A 148 11.39 -15.56 3.14
CA VAL A 148 9.99 -16.01 3.16
C VAL A 148 9.05 -14.89 2.74
N CYS A 149 9.25 -13.68 3.27
CA CYS A 149 8.44 -12.52 2.89
C CYS A 149 8.55 -12.19 1.39
N ILE A 150 9.75 -12.28 0.81
CA ILE A 150 9.96 -12.08 -0.62
C ILE A 150 9.17 -13.11 -1.44
N ASN A 151 9.21 -14.38 -1.07
CA ASN A 151 8.52 -15.45 -1.78
C ASN A 151 6.99 -15.35 -1.69
N GLU A 152 6.45 -14.86 -0.59
CA GLU A 152 5.00 -14.65 -0.44
C GLU A 152 4.46 -13.45 -1.24
N TRP A 153 5.35 -12.54 -1.68
CA TRP A 153 5.00 -11.34 -2.42
C TRP A 153 5.26 -11.44 -3.94
N ILE A 154 5.98 -12.46 -4.34
CA ILE A 154 6.27 -12.79 -5.72
C ILE A 154 5.26 -13.82 -6.23
#